data_d368ed7cf3516fc1136f3c4939a3b8e6
#
_entry.id   d368ed7cf3516fc1136f3c4939a3b8e6
#
_cell.length_a   1.000
_cell.length_b   1.000
_cell.length_c   1.000
_cell.angle_alpha   90.00
_cell.angle_beta   90.00
_cell.angle_gamma   90.00
#
_symmetry.space_group_name_H-M   'P 1'
#
loop_
_entity.id
_entity.type
_entity.pdbx_description
1 polymer ?
#
loop_
_entity_poly.entity_id
_entity_poly.type
_entity_poly.pdbx_seq_one_letter_code
_entity_poly.pdbx_strand_id
1 'polypeptide(L)'
;MKRLRNRLYRFFIQDATSHCYDNCLRYFPPQSTILDVGIGNGTMIPDFHPVIRDKMLTIDGIDINRHYLSQCSELIRHYHMENHIHIYHEAVEQFRPCTPCRYDYILFSMSFMLFQDQQAVLDRVREWVKPGGHLVFFQTIFRDHSTFLDFIKPKLVYLTTVDFGTVVYEGQFQDFLRKNRLRVVEDIMIKKAWHRGEYRMIAASPSA
;
A
#
# COMPACT_ATOMS: atom_id res chain seq x y z
N MET A 1 -19.26 -5.24 22.94
CA MET A 1 -18.42 -4.10 22.52
C MET A 1 -17.36 -4.49 21.50
N LYS A 2 -16.55 -5.55 21.65
CA LYS A 2 -15.52 -5.98 20.67
C LYS A 2 -16.07 -6.24 19.25
N ARG A 3 -17.25 -6.89 19.11
CA ARG A 3 -17.87 -7.21 17.80
C ARG A 3 -18.35 -5.98 17.03
N LEU A 4 -18.91 -4.96 17.70
CA LEU A 4 -19.37 -3.73 17.06
C LEU A 4 -18.17 -2.88 16.58
N ARG A 5 -17.13 -2.79 17.41
CA ARG A 5 -15.88 -2.12 17.10
C ARG A 5 -15.19 -2.73 15.87
N ASN A 6 -15.13 -4.06 15.78
CA ASN A 6 -14.55 -4.76 14.62
C ASN A 6 -15.41 -4.61 13.35
N ARG A 7 -16.75 -4.42 13.48
CA ARG A 7 -17.62 -4.15 12.33
C ARG A 7 -17.44 -2.75 11.77
N LEU A 8 -17.43 -1.73 12.65
CA LEU A 8 -17.19 -0.34 12.23
C LEU A 8 -15.80 -0.17 11.63
N TYR A 9 -14.80 -0.76 12.27
CA TYR A 9 -13.43 -0.76 11.77
C TYR A 9 -13.33 -1.40 10.38
N ARG A 10 -13.85 -2.61 10.18
CA ARG A 10 -13.86 -3.27 8.86
C ARG A 10 -14.56 -2.43 7.81
N PHE A 11 -15.68 -1.81 8.14
CA PHE A 11 -16.45 -0.98 7.21
C PHE A 11 -15.63 0.22 6.71
N PHE A 12 -14.98 0.96 7.61
CA PHE A 12 -14.20 2.14 7.22
C PHE A 12 -12.89 1.79 6.48
N ILE A 13 -12.21 0.73 6.89
CA ILE A 13 -10.93 0.35 6.25
C ILE A 13 -11.15 -0.44 4.96
N GLN A 14 -12.11 -1.35 4.92
CA GLN A 14 -12.45 -2.05 3.68
C GLN A 14 -12.86 -1.07 2.58
N ASP A 15 -13.70 -0.08 2.91
CA ASP A 15 -14.12 0.94 1.95
C ASP A 15 -12.92 1.75 1.42
N ALA A 16 -12.03 2.21 2.31
CA ALA A 16 -10.83 2.94 1.90
C ALA A 16 -9.87 2.04 1.08
N THR A 17 -9.65 0.80 1.49
CA THR A 17 -8.78 -0.15 0.81
C THR A 17 -9.33 -0.54 -0.55
N SER A 18 -10.65 -0.76 -0.67
CA SER A 18 -11.29 -1.06 -1.95
C SER A 18 -11.14 0.10 -2.94
N HIS A 19 -11.39 1.34 -2.51
CA HIS A 19 -11.16 2.52 -3.35
C HIS A 19 -9.69 2.70 -3.73
N CYS A 20 -8.76 2.32 -2.84
CA CYS A 20 -7.34 2.29 -3.13
C CYS A 20 -7.03 1.38 -4.31
N TYR A 21 -7.39 0.11 -4.16
CA TYR A 21 -7.06 -0.87 -5.19
C TYR A 21 -7.77 -0.59 -6.51
N ASP A 22 -9.01 -0.08 -6.50
CA ASP A 22 -9.68 0.35 -7.74
C ASP A 22 -8.84 1.37 -8.51
N ASN A 23 -8.38 2.42 -7.82
CA ASN A 23 -7.59 3.47 -8.46
C ASN A 23 -6.20 2.96 -8.89
N CYS A 24 -5.50 2.21 -8.03
CA CYS A 24 -4.19 1.66 -8.35
C CYS A 24 -4.25 0.66 -9.52
N LEU A 25 -5.22 -0.26 -9.50
CA LEU A 25 -5.35 -1.26 -10.57
C LEU A 25 -5.79 -0.63 -11.91
N ARG A 26 -6.54 0.47 -11.89
CA ARG A 26 -6.83 1.26 -13.11
C ARG A 26 -5.58 1.94 -13.64
N TYR A 27 -4.76 2.48 -12.75
CA TYR A 27 -3.51 3.15 -13.08
C TYR A 27 -2.48 2.22 -13.74
N PHE A 28 -2.40 0.96 -13.31
CA PHE A 28 -1.45 -0.01 -13.87
C PHE A 28 -1.85 -0.43 -15.29
N PRO A 29 -0.95 -0.31 -16.29
CA PRO A 29 -1.18 -0.86 -17.63
C PRO A 29 -1.34 -2.38 -17.63
N PRO A 30 -1.95 -2.96 -18.66
CA PRO A 30 -1.95 -4.42 -18.84
C PRO A 30 -0.54 -5.02 -18.84
N GLN A 31 -0.42 -6.26 -18.35
CA GLN A 31 0.83 -7.03 -18.27
C GLN A 31 1.88 -6.44 -17.33
N SER A 32 1.50 -5.52 -16.46
CA SER A 32 2.41 -4.95 -15.46
C SER A 32 2.77 -5.97 -14.38
N THR A 33 4.03 -5.91 -13.94
CA THR A 33 4.52 -6.62 -12.76
C THR A 33 4.56 -5.68 -11.56
N ILE A 34 3.92 -6.08 -10.46
CA ILE A 34 3.69 -5.22 -9.31
C ILE A 34 4.26 -5.92 -8.06
N LEU A 35 4.97 -5.18 -7.21
CA LEU A 35 5.25 -5.60 -5.84
C LEU A 35 4.29 -4.86 -4.90
N ASP A 36 3.46 -5.59 -4.18
CA ASP A 36 2.59 -5.03 -3.12
C ASP A 36 3.25 -5.23 -1.76
N VAL A 37 3.78 -4.15 -1.21
CA VAL A 37 4.50 -4.15 0.08
C VAL A 37 3.51 -3.95 1.22
N GLY A 38 3.22 -5.03 1.94
CA GLY A 38 2.17 -5.09 2.94
C GLY A 38 0.82 -5.48 2.34
N ILE A 39 0.79 -6.53 1.50
CA ILE A 39 -0.45 -7.03 0.84
C ILE A 39 -1.56 -7.41 1.82
N GLY A 40 -1.20 -7.70 3.06
CA GLY A 40 -2.15 -8.05 4.11
C GLY A 40 -2.88 -9.38 3.85
N ASN A 41 -4.16 -9.39 4.15
CA ASN A 41 -4.99 -10.58 4.04
C ASN A 41 -5.68 -10.75 2.66
N GLY A 42 -5.29 -9.98 1.67
CA GLY A 42 -5.80 -10.11 0.30
C GLY A 42 -7.25 -9.66 0.11
N THR A 43 -7.77 -8.78 0.96
CA THR A 43 -9.16 -8.29 0.88
C THR A 43 -9.53 -7.64 -0.45
N MET A 44 -8.55 -7.27 -1.27
CA MET A 44 -8.77 -6.76 -2.62
C MET A 44 -9.17 -7.85 -3.64
N ILE A 45 -8.81 -9.13 -3.38
CA ILE A 45 -8.98 -10.21 -4.36
C ILE A 45 -10.45 -10.45 -4.71
N PRO A 46 -11.40 -10.55 -3.76
CA PRO A 46 -12.82 -10.75 -4.08
C PRO A 46 -13.39 -9.74 -5.06
N ASP A 47 -13.01 -8.47 -4.93
CA ASP A 47 -13.59 -7.39 -5.72
C ASP A 47 -12.84 -7.19 -7.05
N PHE A 48 -11.54 -7.49 -7.11
CA PHE A 48 -10.68 -7.08 -8.23
C PHE A 48 -10.01 -8.22 -9.01
N HIS A 49 -10.24 -9.49 -8.65
CA HIS A 49 -9.71 -10.61 -9.41
C HIS A 49 -10.06 -10.57 -10.92
N PRO A 50 -11.25 -10.07 -11.37
CA PRO A 50 -11.51 -9.96 -12.79
C PRO A 50 -10.58 -8.97 -13.48
N VAL A 51 -10.39 -7.79 -12.86
CA VAL A 51 -9.52 -6.72 -13.41
C VAL A 51 -8.06 -7.19 -13.48
N ILE A 52 -7.58 -7.89 -12.44
CA ILE A 52 -6.22 -8.45 -12.39
C ILE A 52 -6.02 -9.43 -13.53
N ARG A 53 -6.99 -10.30 -13.77
CA ARG A 53 -6.98 -11.31 -14.85
C ARG A 53 -7.07 -10.66 -16.21
N ASP A 54 -8.04 -9.78 -16.43
CA ASP A 54 -8.27 -9.13 -17.72
C ASP A 54 -7.07 -8.31 -18.17
N LYS A 55 -6.41 -7.64 -17.23
CA LYS A 55 -5.16 -6.91 -17.48
C LYS A 55 -3.91 -7.80 -17.49
N MET A 56 -4.03 -9.09 -17.18
CA MET A 56 -2.89 -10.01 -17.06
C MET A 56 -1.81 -9.48 -16.11
N LEU A 57 -2.22 -8.88 -14.98
CA LEU A 57 -1.28 -8.37 -13.99
C LEU A 57 -0.60 -9.52 -13.24
N THR A 58 0.66 -9.34 -12.89
CA THR A 58 1.39 -10.21 -11.97
C THR A 58 1.71 -9.44 -10.71
N ILE A 59 1.26 -9.93 -9.56
CA ILE A 59 1.42 -9.27 -8.27
C ILE A 59 2.23 -10.19 -7.35
N ASP A 60 3.41 -9.75 -6.95
CA ASP A 60 4.15 -10.33 -5.84
C ASP A 60 3.78 -9.55 -4.57
N GLY A 61 3.20 -10.19 -3.58
CA GLY A 61 2.82 -9.57 -2.32
C GLY A 61 3.71 -10.02 -1.18
N ILE A 62 4.24 -9.08 -0.41
CA ILE A 62 5.02 -9.39 0.80
C ILE A 62 4.30 -8.88 2.04
N ASP A 63 4.34 -9.64 3.12
CA ASP A 63 3.83 -9.24 4.43
C ASP A 63 4.56 -9.99 5.55
N ILE A 64 4.72 -9.36 6.70
CA ILE A 64 5.31 -9.98 7.90
C ILE A 64 4.30 -10.76 8.73
N ASN A 65 2.99 -10.58 8.46
CA ASN A 65 1.93 -11.18 9.24
C ASN A 65 1.47 -12.51 8.62
N ARG A 66 1.98 -13.60 9.17
CA ARG A 66 1.67 -14.96 8.71
C ARG A 66 0.16 -15.27 8.70
N HIS A 67 -0.60 -14.74 9.66
CA HIS A 67 -2.03 -14.97 9.72
C HIS A 67 -2.77 -14.26 8.56
N TYR A 68 -2.35 -13.04 8.21
CA TYR A 68 -2.88 -12.34 7.04
C TYR A 68 -2.57 -13.09 5.75
N LEU A 69 -1.33 -13.54 5.57
CA LEU A 69 -0.94 -14.30 4.40
C LEU A 69 -1.68 -15.65 4.27
N SER A 70 -2.00 -16.31 5.39
CA SER A 70 -2.85 -17.51 5.36
C SER A 70 -4.23 -17.21 4.76
N GLN A 71 -4.88 -16.11 5.18
CA GLN A 71 -6.16 -15.68 4.64
C GLN A 71 -6.04 -15.27 3.16
N CYS A 72 -4.98 -14.55 2.81
CA CYS A 72 -4.68 -14.18 1.43
C CYS A 72 -4.53 -15.40 0.53
N SER A 73 -3.79 -16.43 0.99
CA SER A 73 -3.62 -17.70 0.28
C SER A 73 -4.94 -18.43 0.04
N GLU A 74 -5.86 -18.39 1.01
CA GLU A 74 -7.20 -18.97 0.85
C GLU A 74 -8.00 -18.25 -0.25
N LEU A 75 -7.93 -16.91 -0.28
CA LEU A 75 -8.59 -16.11 -1.31
C LEU A 75 -7.96 -16.33 -2.69
N ILE A 76 -6.63 -16.39 -2.80
CA ILE A 76 -5.93 -16.70 -4.06
C ILE A 76 -6.44 -18.01 -4.64
N ARG A 77 -6.51 -19.07 -3.83
CA ARG A 77 -7.02 -20.37 -4.27
C ARG A 77 -8.51 -20.34 -4.61
N HIS A 78 -9.32 -19.68 -3.78
CA HIS A 78 -10.77 -19.60 -3.99
C HIS A 78 -11.15 -18.92 -5.31
N TYR A 79 -10.40 -17.88 -5.69
CA TYR A 79 -10.63 -17.12 -6.92
C TYR A 79 -9.74 -17.55 -8.09
N HIS A 80 -8.96 -18.64 -7.95
CA HIS A 80 -8.05 -19.18 -8.98
C HIS A 80 -7.06 -18.13 -9.50
N MET A 81 -6.37 -17.45 -8.57
CA MET A 81 -5.45 -16.36 -8.87
C MET A 81 -3.97 -16.76 -8.75
N GLU A 82 -3.65 -18.05 -8.65
CA GLU A 82 -2.30 -18.58 -8.43
C GLU A 82 -1.31 -18.19 -9.53
N ASN A 83 -1.80 -17.97 -10.74
CA ASN A 83 -0.97 -17.53 -11.87
C ASN A 83 -0.74 -16.01 -11.91
N HIS A 84 -1.44 -15.26 -11.05
CA HIS A 84 -1.42 -13.79 -11.03
C HIS A 84 -0.87 -13.22 -9.74
N ILE A 85 -1.06 -13.90 -8.60
CA ILE A 85 -0.70 -13.39 -7.29
C ILE A 85 0.16 -14.41 -6.55
N HIS A 86 1.39 -14.01 -6.25
CA HIS A 86 2.33 -14.79 -5.43
C HIS A 86 2.58 -14.05 -4.12
N ILE A 87 2.62 -14.77 -3.00
CA ILE A 87 2.79 -14.16 -1.69
C ILE A 87 4.02 -14.72 -0.97
N TYR A 88 4.70 -13.84 -0.24
CA TYR A 88 5.92 -14.16 0.48
C TYR A 88 5.83 -13.67 1.93
N HIS A 89 6.14 -14.55 2.88
CA HIS A 89 6.18 -14.20 4.30
C HIS A 89 7.57 -13.67 4.64
N GLU A 90 7.80 -12.41 4.30
CA GLU A 90 9.08 -11.75 4.49
C GLU A 90 8.91 -10.28 4.82
N ALA A 91 9.83 -9.74 5.62
CA ALA A 91 9.98 -8.29 5.76
C ALA A 91 10.61 -7.71 4.49
N VAL A 92 10.24 -6.48 4.14
CA VAL A 92 10.77 -5.80 2.94
C VAL A 92 12.30 -5.69 3.00
N GLU A 93 12.87 -5.55 4.17
CA GLU A 93 14.31 -5.50 4.40
C GLU A 93 15.03 -6.82 4.06
N GLN A 94 14.33 -7.94 4.16
CA GLN A 94 14.85 -9.29 3.92
C GLN A 94 14.52 -9.81 2.52
N PHE A 95 13.41 -9.36 1.97
CA PHE A 95 12.95 -9.78 0.65
C PHE A 95 13.99 -9.51 -0.44
N ARG A 96 14.11 -10.46 -1.35
CA ARG A 96 15.01 -10.40 -2.51
C ARG A 96 14.26 -10.91 -3.73
N PRO A 97 13.90 -10.02 -4.67
CA PRO A 97 13.34 -10.47 -5.94
C PRO A 97 14.36 -11.33 -6.70
N CYS A 98 13.88 -12.30 -7.47
CA CYS A 98 14.74 -13.21 -8.23
C CYS A 98 15.66 -12.49 -9.24
N THR A 99 15.26 -11.32 -9.71
CA THR A 99 16.01 -10.48 -10.64
C THR A 99 15.95 -9.01 -10.21
N PRO A 100 17.05 -8.24 -10.37
CA PRO A 100 16.99 -6.79 -10.19
C PRO A 100 16.03 -6.14 -11.19
N CYS A 101 15.57 -4.93 -10.87
CA CYS A 101 14.67 -4.15 -11.74
C CYS A 101 13.48 -4.96 -12.27
N ARG A 102 12.82 -5.71 -11.36
CA ARG A 102 11.77 -6.66 -11.71
C ARG A 102 10.39 -6.02 -11.92
N TYR A 103 10.08 -4.96 -11.16
CA TYR A 103 8.73 -4.44 -11.05
C TYR A 103 8.50 -3.16 -11.86
N ASP A 104 7.39 -3.12 -12.58
CA ASP A 104 6.91 -1.90 -13.22
C ASP A 104 6.37 -0.93 -12.17
N TYR A 105 5.76 -1.50 -11.11
CA TYR A 105 5.19 -0.74 -10.01
C TYR A 105 5.52 -1.39 -8.67
N ILE A 106 5.83 -0.54 -7.67
CA ILE A 106 5.90 -0.96 -6.27
C ILE A 106 4.81 -0.20 -5.51
N LEU A 107 3.84 -0.93 -5.00
CA LEU A 107 2.68 -0.41 -4.31
C LEU A 107 2.86 -0.50 -2.79
N PHE A 108 2.57 0.60 -2.12
CA PHE A 108 2.39 0.69 -0.68
C PHE A 108 0.93 1.04 -0.39
N SER A 109 0.10 0.01 -0.22
CA SER A 109 -1.32 0.20 0.09
C SER A 109 -1.51 0.33 1.59
N MET A 110 -1.57 1.57 2.10
CA MET A 110 -1.71 1.89 3.52
C MET A 110 -0.60 1.27 4.41
N SER A 111 0.55 0.96 3.83
CA SER A 111 1.65 0.27 4.51
C SER A 111 2.88 1.15 4.75
N PHE A 112 3.16 2.14 3.89
CA PHE A 112 4.37 2.94 3.98
C PHE A 112 4.52 3.70 5.31
N MET A 113 3.40 4.19 5.86
CA MET A 113 3.39 4.89 7.15
C MET A 113 3.68 3.97 8.36
N LEU A 114 3.69 2.66 8.18
CA LEU A 114 3.94 1.68 9.25
C LEU A 114 5.44 1.44 9.46
N PHE A 115 6.28 1.74 8.47
CA PHE A 115 7.72 1.52 8.59
C PHE A 115 8.37 2.54 9.51
N GLN A 116 9.21 2.06 10.41
CA GLN A 116 10.01 2.89 11.31
C GLN A 116 11.12 3.62 10.56
N ASP A 117 11.78 2.94 9.63
CA ASP A 117 12.80 3.50 8.76
C ASP A 117 12.31 3.49 7.30
N GLN A 118 11.52 4.51 6.97
CA GLN A 118 11.00 4.70 5.62
C GLN A 118 12.10 4.94 4.58
N GLN A 119 13.24 5.53 5.02
CA GLN A 119 14.36 5.75 4.14
C GLN A 119 15.02 4.44 3.71
N ALA A 120 15.32 3.57 4.67
CA ALA A 120 15.92 2.26 4.37
C ALA A 120 14.99 1.41 3.46
N VAL A 121 13.66 1.45 3.71
CA VAL A 121 12.69 0.76 2.84
C VAL A 121 12.72 1.34 1.44
N LEU A 122 12.70 2.66 1.30
CA LEU A 122 12.73 3.32 0.01
C LEU A 122 14.00 3.00 -0.78
N ASP A 123 15.17 3.09 -0.14
CA ASP A 123 16.46 2.80 -0.77
C ASP A 123 16.51 1.36 -1.29
N ARG A 124 15.90 0.45 -0.55
CA ARG A 124 15.79 -0.95 -0.92
C ARG A 124 14.92 -1.19 -2.13
N VAL A 125 13.68 -0.70 -2.10
CA VAL A 125 12.71 -0.99 -3.15
C VAL A 125 13.06 -0.29 -4.48
N ARG A 126 13.80 0.80 -4.43
CA ARG A 126 14.29 1.50 -5.63
C ARG A 126 15.11 0.61 -6.56
N GLU A 127 15.90 -0.31 -5.99
CA GLU A 127 16.71 -1.24 -6.76
C GLU A 127 15.87 -2.24 -7.55
N TRP A 128 14.58 -2.37 -7.21
CA TRP A 128 13.68 -3.35 -7.79
C TRP A 128 12.74 -2.75 -8.84
N VAL A 129 12.67 -1.43 -8.92
CA VAL A 129 11.86 -0.73 -9.92
C VAL A 129 12.59 -0.74 -11.27
N LYS A 130 11.87 -1.12 -12.33
CA LYS A 130 12.37 -1.03 -13.71
C LYS A 130 12.63 0.43 -14.12
N PRO A 131 13.51 0.68 -15.08
CA PRO A 131 13.59 1.99 -15.73
C PRO A 131 12.22 2.42 -16.26
N GLY A 132 11.77 3.62 -15.86
CA GLY A 132 10.42 4.12 -16.17
C GLY A 132 9.30 3.60 -15.29
N GLY A 133 9.59 2.71 -14.34
CA GLY A 133 8.61 2.23 -13.35
C GLY A 133 8.35 3.25 -12.24
N HIS A 134 7.30 2.99 -11.44
CA HIS A 134 6.85 3.93 -10.41
C HIS A 134 6.73 3.28 -9.03
N LEU A 135 6.97 4.09 -8.01
CA LEU A 135 6.57 3.83 -6.63
C LEU A 135 5.18 4.44 -6.42
N VAL A 136 4.24 3.67 -5.95
CA VAL A 136 2.85 4.10 -5.76
C VAL A 136 2.51 4.03 -4.27
N PHE A 137 2.18 5.17 -3.70
CA PHE A 137 1.83 5.32 -2.30
C PHE A 137 0.34 5.62 -2.20
N PHE A 138 -0.41 4.71 -1.61
CA PHE A 138 -1.76 5.00 -1.17
C PHE A 138 -1.79 5.13 0.34
N GLN A 139 -2.16 6.31 0.82
CA GLN A 139 -2.17 6.59 2.26
C GLN A 139 -3.06 7.79 2.60
N THR A 140 -3.36 7.94 3.89
CA THR A 140 -4.04 9.13 4.39
C THR A 140 -3.03 10.24 4.59
N ILE A 141 -3.24 11.37 3.91
CA ILE A 141 -2.40 12.57 4.00
C ILE A 141 -3.20 13.70 4.64
N PHE A 142 -2.57 14.44 5.56
CA PHE A 142 -3.15 15.60 6.22
C PHE A 142 -2.45 16.86 5.72
N ARG A 143 -3.25 17.89 5.37
CA ARG A 143 -2.69 19.16 4.87
C ARG A 143 -2.05 19.97 5.99
N ASP A 144 -2.74 20.07 7.12
CA ASP A 144 -2.35 20.89 8.24
C ASP A 144 -1.75 20.04 9.37
N HIS A 145 -0.69 20.55 9.98
CA HIS A 145 -0.10 19.93 11.15
C HIS A 145 -1.07 20.02 12.34
N SER A 146 -1.28 18.90 13.02
CA SER A 146 -2.18 18.83 14.19
C SER A 146 -1.54 18.04 15.31
N THR A 147 -1.15 18.73 16.37
CA THR A 147 -0.62 18.10 17.60
C THR A 147 -1.60 17.12 18.23
N PHE A 148 -2.90 17.34 18.03
CA PHE A 148 -3.95 16.44 18.48
C PHE A 148 -3.93 15.11 17.72
N LEU A 149 -3.73 15.13 16.40
CA LEU A 149 -3.60 13.92 15.58
C LEU A 149 -2.33 13.17 15.92
N ASP A 150 -1.21 13.87 16.09
CA ASP A 150 0.08 13.28 16.49
C ASP A 150 -0.02 12.54 17.82
N PHE A 151 -0.82 13.09 18.77
CA PHE A 151 -1.04 12.47 20.07
C PHE A 151 -2.01 11.29 20.04
N ILE A 152 -3.08 11.36 19.24
CA ILE A 152 -4.17 10.35 19.24
C ILE A 152 -3.87 9.18 18.31
N LYS A 153 -3.33 9.43 17.11
CA LYS A 153 -3.17 8.39 16.08
C LYS A 153 -2.33 7.18 16.56
N PRO A 154 -1.18 7.37 17.22
CA PRO A 154 -0.42 6.23 17.77
C PRO A 154 -1.16 5.46 18.86
N LYS A 155 -2.12 6.11 19.56
CA LYS A 155 -2.90 5.49 20.63
C LYS A 155 -4.12 4.72 20.11
N LEU A 156 -4.52 4.93 18.87
CA LEU A 156 -5.63 4.18 18.25
C LEU A 156 -5.33 2.68 18.13
N VAL A 157 -4.06 2.28 18.09
CA VAL A 157 -3.67 0.86 18.14
C VAL A 157 -4.22 0.16 19.39
N TYR A 158 -4.23 0.83 20.53
CA TYR A 158 -4.77 0.27 21.79
C TYR A 158 -6.29 0.15 21.78
N LEU A 159 -6.97 0.93 20.94
CA LEU A 159 -8.44 0.92 20.83
C LEU A 159 -8.94 0.01 19.71
N THR A 160 -8.17 -0.18 18.64
CA THR A 160 -8.63 -0.81 17.40
C THR A 160 -7.92 -2.12 17.06
N THR A 161 -6.83 -2.46 17.72
CA THR A 161 -5.96 -3.60 17.37
C THR A 161 -5.25 -3.47 16.01
N VAL A 162 -5.30 -2.30 15.38
CA VAL A 162 -4.63 -2.01 14.14
C VAL A 162 -3.66 -0.85 14.32
N ASP A 163 -2.47 -1.02 13.78
CA ASP A 163 -1.49 0.03 13.71
C ASP A 163 -1.86 0.99 12.56
N PHE A 164 -2.04 2.27 12.89
CA PHE A 164 -2.29 3.32 11.91
C PHE A 164 -1.01 4.03 11.49
N GLY A 165 0.13 3.59 12.01
CA GLY A 165 1.44 4.18 11.74
C GLY A 165 1.54 5.65 12.14
N THR A 166 2.51 6.33 11.56
CA THR A 166 2.73 7.75 11.76
C THR A 166 1.71 8.62 11.02
N VAL A 167 1.47 9.84 11.50
CA VAL A 167 0.68 10.81 10.73
C VAL A 167 1.51 11.29 9.56
N VAL A 168 0.95 11.24 8.36
CA VAL A 168 1.62 11.72 7.15
C VAL A 168 1.09 13.11 6.81
N TYR A 169 1.97 14.10 6.88
CA TYR A 169 1.67 15.47 6.49
C TYR A 169 2.14 15.74 5.06
N GLU A 170 1.33 16.44 4.27
CA GLU A 170 1.57 16.71 2.85
C GLU A 170 2.95 17.30 2.60
N GLY A 171 3.29 18.39 3.29
CA GLY A 171 4.58 19.05 3.13
C GLY A 171 5.77 18.15 3.45
N GLN A 172 5.68 17.40 4.57
CA GLN A 172 6.73 16.46 4.98
C GLN A 172 6.90 15.32 3.97
N PHE A 173 5.80 14.79 3.45
CA PHE A 173 5.87 13.70 2.47
C PHE A 173 6.41 14.19 1.12
N GLN A 174 6.00 15.37 0.65
CA GLN A 174 6.56 15.98 -0.55
C GLN A 174 8.05 16.28 -0.41
N ASP A 175 8.48 16.77 0.76
CA ASP A 175 9.90 16.98 1.06
C ASP A 175 10.68 15.67 1.07
N PHE A 176 10.09 14.62 1.65
CA PHE A 176 10.67 13.29 1.64
C PHE A 176 10.87 12.77 0.20
N LEU A 177 9.85 12.88 -0.65
CA LEU A 177 9.95 12.46 -2.06
C LEU A 177 11.02 13.27 -2.80
N ARG A 178 11.06 14.58 -2.62
CA ARG A 178 12.02 15.48 -3.25
C ARG A 178 13.47 15.19 -2.82
N LYS A 179 13.71 15.03 -1.51
CA LYS A 179 15.02 14.67 -0.97
C LYS A 179 15.52 13.35 -1.54
N ASN A 180 14.60 12.45 -1.81
CA ASN A 180 14.89 11.16 -2.40
C ASN A 180 14.90 11.16 -3.93
N ARG A 181 14.91 12.31 -4.58
CA ARG A 181 14.90 12.42 -6.05
C ARG A 181 13.77 11.61 -6.69
N LEU A 182 12.60 11.63 -6.05
CA LEU A 182 11.38 11.07 -6.59
C LEU A 182 10.53 12.20 -7.17
N ARG A 183 10.27 12.14 -8.47
CA ARG A 183 9.38 13.07 -9.14
C ARG A 183 7.95 12.52 -9.09
N VAL A 184 7.05 13.27 -8.50
CA VAL A 184 5.61 12.94 -8.53
C VAL A 184 5.13 13.04 -9.98
N VAL A 185 4.53 11.96 -10.47
CA VAL A 185 3.97 11.85 -11.83
C VAL A 185 2.46 11.83 -11.81
N GLU A 186 1.86 11.38 -10.70
CA GLU A 186 0.41 11.37 -10.49
C GLU A 186 0.11 11.63 -9.02
N ASP A 187 -0.95 12.38 -8.73
CA ASP A 187 -1.41 12.67 -7.38
C ASP A 187 -2.93 12.84 -7.38
N ILE A 188 -3.62 11.79 -6.97
CA ILE A 188 -5.09 11.71 -7.03
C ILE A 188 -5.65 11.69 -5.61
N MET A 189 -6.49 12.68 -5.29
CA MET A 189 -7.34 12.63 -4.11
C MET A 189 -8.54 11.71 -4.39
N ILE A 190 -8.60 10.60 -3.68
CA ILE A 190 -9.65 9.59 -3.88
C ILE A 190 -10.87 9.89 -3.02
N LYS A 191 -10.64 10.22 -1.75
CA LYS A 191 -11.72 10.45 -0.79
C LYS A 191 -11.22 11.34 0.36
N LYS A 192 -12.11 12.17 0.90
CA LYS A 192 -11.84 12.89 2.14
C LYS A 192 -11.90 11.92 3.32
N ALA A 193 -10.89 11.99 4.17
CA ALA A 193 -10.82 11.27 5.43
C ALA A 193 -11.28 12.16 6.59
N TRP A 194 -11.34 11.57 7.78
CA TRP A 194 -11.67 12.28 9.00
C TRP A 194 -10.60 13.36 9.33
N HIS A 195 -10.97 14.43 10.03
CA HIS A 195 -10.09 15.54 10.43
C HIS A 195 -9.30 16.19 9.29
N ARG A 196 -9.95 16.48 8.17
CA ARG A 196 -9.33 17.11 6.98
C ARG A 196 -8.21 16.28 6.37
N GLY A 197 -8.16 14.98 6.66
CA GLY A 197 -7.30 14.06 5.94
C GLY A 197 -7.85 13.74 4.57
N GLU A 198 -6.99 13.30 3.68
CA GLU A 198 -7.32 12.87 2.33
C GLU A 198 -6.70 11.50 2.06
N TYR A 199 -7.49 10.55 1.57
CA TYR A 199 -6.96 9.35 0.97
C TYR A 199 -6.43 9.71 -0.41
N ARG A 200 -5.15 9.57 -0.60
CA ARG A 200 -4.47 9.95 -1.85
C ARG A 200 -3.66 8.79 -2.41
N MET A 201 -3.70 8.65 -3.73
CA MET A 201 -2.77 7.83 -4.48
C MET A 201 -1.74 8.74 -5.11
N ILE A 202 -0.48 8.56 -4.74
CA ILE A 202 0.65 9.31 -5.27
C ILE A 202 1.58 8.33 -5.97
N ALA A 203 1.77 8.52 -7.28
CA ALA A 203 2.77 7.79 -8.04
C ALA A 203 4.00 8.69 -8.26
N ALA A 204 5.17 8.14 -7.99
CA ALA A 204 6.43 8.83 -8.13
C ALA A 204 7.45 7.98 -8.90
N SER A 205 8.15 8.62 -9.83
CA SER A 205 9.22 8.00 -10.62
C SER A 205 10.58 8.39 -10.05
N PRO A 206 11.53 7.45 -9.89
CA PRO A 206 12.91 7.81 -9.62
C PRO A 206 13.43 8.75 -10.73
N SER A 207 14.01 9.88 -10.33
CA SER A 207 14.73 10.75 -11.27
C SER A 207 16.06 10.09 -11.63
N ALA A 208 16.39 10.10 -12.88
CA ALA A 208 17.67 9.62 -13.38
C ALA A 208 18.84 10.41 -12.76
#